data_39073ea0119f0d23c4158598aa1194bf
#
_entry.id   39073ea0119f0d23c4158598aa1194bf
#
_cell.length_a   1.000
_cell.length_b   1.000
_cell.length_c   1.000
_cell.angle_alpha   90.00
_cell.angle_beta   90.00
_cell.angle_gamma   90.00
#
_symmetry.space_group_name_H-M   'P 1'
#
loop_
_entity.id
_entity.type
_entity.pdbx_description
1 polymer ?
#
loop_
_entity_poly.entity_id
_entity_poly.type
_entity_poly.pdbx_seq_one_letter_code
_entity_poly.pdbx_strand_id
1 'polypeptide(L)'
;MKITYMSDLHLEFSDLELPGGDILILAGDVAEVKNIEQTYDPAFTTLGDDITRYGRPDRARRFFIEECAKYRQVFYVMGNHEHYHSEFLSTEQRLRAVMPDNVRLMELDDVTIDGVRFLGCSLWTDLNGDDPATAAVLRGIMNDYRVVKYHNPANDAWHRLTPDITRGVHRASVNWLKDRLREQPDMPTVVITHHAPSFQSIHKDYVHDRLMNGGYASNLENLILDHAQIRYWIHGHIHQRQDYPIGTCRVVANPRGYSGYEHMEFDPTCQFEI
;
A
#
# COMPACT_ATOMS: atom_id res chain seq x y z
N MET A 1 7.72 -4.46 21.10
CA MET A 1 7.98 -3.49 20.01
C MET A 1 6.65 -2.87 19.62
N LYS A 2 6.61 -1.51 19.53
CA LYS A 2 5.39 -0.79 19.13
C LYS A 2 5.38 -0.54 17.63
N ILE A 3 4.29 -0.87 16.98
CA ILE A 3 4.13 -0.74 15.53
C ILE A 3 2.95 0.19 15.25
N THR A 4 3.23 1.36 14.71
CA THR A 4 2.23 2.29 14.15
C THR A 4 1.96 1.89 12.71
N TYR A 5 0.70 1.89 12.27
CA TYR A 5 0.35 1.52 10.90
C TYR A 5 -0.70 2.45 10.31
N MET A 6 -0.55 2.71 9.02
CA MET A 6 -1.46 3.54 8.24
C MET A 6 -1.34 3.24 6.76
N SER A 7 -2.31 3.70 5.98
CA SER A 7 -2.35 3.58 4.53
C SER A 7 -3.13 4.72 3.90
N ASP A 8 -3.12 4.77 2.57
CA ASP A 8 -3.97 5.67 1.77
C ASP A 8 -3.87 7.13 2.24
N LEU A 9 -2.62 7.60 2.43
CA LEU A 9 -2.35 8.93 2.98
C LEU A 9 -2.67 10.04 2.01
N HIS A 10 -2.54 9.76 0.70
CA HIS A 10 -2.84 10.68 -0.39
C HIS A 10 -2.35 12.10 -0.09
N LEU A 11 -1.05 12.22 0.15
CA LEU A 11 -0.40 13.48 0.55
C LEU A 11 -0.51 14.59 -0.52
N GLU A 12 -1.05 14.28 -1.68
CA GLU A 12 -1.44 15.28 -2.67
C GLU A 12 -2.50 16.25 -2.13
N PHE A 13 -3.33 15.81 -1.18
CA PHE A 13 -4.46 16.60 -0.69
C PHE A 13 -4.13 17.43 0.55
N SER A 14 -3.38 16.90 1.51
CA SER A 14 -3.05 17.63 2.74
C SER A 14 -1.83 17.07 3.45
N ASP A 15 -1.19 17.91 4.30
CA ASP A 15 -0.10 17.50 5.17
C ASP A 15 -0.57 16.52 6.25
N LEU A 16 0.36 15.75 6.80
CA LEU A 16 0.16 14.87 7.94
C LEU A 16 1.37 14.97 8.87
N GLU A 17 1.10 15.17 10.16
CA GLU A 17 2.09 15.10 11.22
C GLU A 17 1.95 13.80 11.99
N LEU A 18 3.09 13.22 12.38
CA LEU A 18 3.14 11.94 13.07
C LEU A 18 3.78 12.07 14.46
N PRO A 19 3.36 11.24 15.42
CA PRO A 19 3.91 11.29 16.80
C PRO A 19 5.34 10.75 16.92
N GLY A 20 5.78 9.89 15.96
CA GLY A 20 7.04 9.15 16.06
C GLY A 20 6.93 7.86 16.86
N GLY A 21 7.97 7.01 16.81
CA GLY A 21 7.95 5.72 17.51
C GLY A 21 9.00 4.73 17.06
N ASP A 22 8.76 3.43 17.35
CA ASP A 22 9.70 2.38 16.98
C ASP A 22 9.60 2.05 15.49
N ILE A 23 8.46 1.49 15.07
CA ILE A 23 8.21 1.05 13.69
C ILE A 23 6.98 1.78 13.16
N LEU A 24 7.09 2.28 11.92
CA LEU A 24 5.96 2.75 11.13
C LEU A 24 5.75 1.82 9.94
N ILE A 25 4.51 1.44 9.70
CA ILE A 25 4.09 0.70 8.49
C ILE A 25 3.21 1.62 7.64
N LEU A 26 3.64 1.81 6.39
CA LEU A 26 2.91 2.53 5.34
C LEU A 26 2.42 1.49 4.32
N ALA A 27 1.14 1.15 4.38
CA ALA A 27 0.55 0.09 3.56
C ALA A 27 0.00 0.62 2.21
N GLY A 28 0.79 1.45 1.53
CA GLY A 28 0.54 1.96 0.17
C GLY A 28 -0.30 3.23 0.10
N ASP A 29 -0.34 3.78 -1.11
CA ASP A 29 -1.06 5.01 -1.47
C ASP A 29 -0.66 6.21 -0.61
N VAL A 30 0.66 6.36 -0.40
CA VAL A 30 1.22 7.53 0.31
C VAL A 30 1.15 8.75 -0.57
N ALA A 31 1.63 8.66 -1.81
CA ALA A 31 1.51 9.68 -2.86
C ALA A 31 2.01 9.13 -4.20
N GLU A 32 1.64 9.79 -5.31
CA GLU A 32 2.23 9.52 -6.62
C GLU A 32 3.76 9.68 -6.58
N VAL A 33 4.51 8.78 -7.24
CA VAL A 33 5.98 8.81 -7.24
C VAL A 33 6.55 10.16 -7.65
N LYS A 34 5.95 10.84 -8.63
CA LYS A 34 6.39 12.17 -9.09
C LYS A 34 6.34 13.25 -8.00
N ASN A 35 5.44 13.10 -7.01
CA ASN A 35 5.33 14.02 -5.87
C ASN A 35 6.36 13.69 -4.79
N ILE A 36 6.69 12.41 -4.63
CA ILE A 36 7.72 11.95 -3.69
C ILE A 36 9.13 12.33 -4.16
N GLU A 37 9.36 12.42 -5.47
CA GLU A 37 10.64 12.82 -6.09
C GLU A 37 10.89 14.33 -6.07
N GLN A 38 9.94 15.15 -5.64
CA GLN A 38 10.11 16.62 -5.62
C GLN A 38 11.32 17.03 -4.76
N THR A 39 11.94 18.13 -5.13
CA THR A 39 13.02 18.70 -4.32
C THR A 39 12.46 19.21 -3.00
N TYR A 40 13.04 18.73 -1.89
CA TYR A 40 12.70 19.22 -0.58
C TYR A 40 13.42 20.53 -0.28
N ASP A 41 12.66 21.54 0.14
CA ASP A 41 13.18 22.83 0.60
C ASP A 41 12.68 23.13 2.02
N PRO A 42 13.56 23.03 3.05
CA PRO A 42 13.17 23.32 4.43
C PRO A 42 12.83 24.80 4.66
N ALA A 43 13.32 25.71 3.81
CA ALA A 43 12.99 27.13 3.85
C ALA A 43 11.67 27.47 3.14
N PHE A 44 11.01 26.49 2.53
CA PHE A 44 9.74 26.71 1.85
C PHE A 44 8.68 27.15 2.86
N THR A 45 8.36 28.42 2.84
CA THR A 45 7.25 29.00 3.59
C THR A 45 6.11 29.27 2.63
N THR A 46 4.89 28.94 3.05
CA THR A 46 3.67 29.26 2.30
C THR A 46 3.50 30.80 2.25
N LEU A 47 4.06 31.43 1.23
CA LEU A 47 3.91 32.86 0.99
C LEU A 47 2.85 33.06 -0.10
N GLY A 48 1.66 33.49 0.33
CA GLY A 48 0.59 33.97 -0.54
C GLY A 48 -0.59 33.00 -0.74
N ASP A 49 -1.76 33.56 -1.02
CA ASP A 49 -3.06 32.91 -1.13
C ASP A 49 -3.18 31.86 -2.26
N ASP A 50 -2.29 31.88 -3.25
CA ASP A 50 -2.32 30.94 -4.39
C ASP A 50 -1.83 29.53 -4.04
N ILE A 51 -1.06 29.36 -2.98
CA ILE A 51 -0.54 28.06 -2.56
C ILE A 51 -1.59 27.27 -1.78
N THR A 52 -2.55 27.94 -1.16
CA THR A 52 -3.61 27.30 -0.37
C THR A 52 -4.51 26.39 -1.20
N ARG A 53 -4.61 26.62 -2.51
CA ARG A 53 -5.45 25.81 -3.42
C ARG A 53 -4.75 24.52 -3.88
N TYR A 54 -3.40 24.48 -3.94
CA TYR A 54 -2.62 23.35 -4.45
C TYR A 54 -1.63 22.78 -3.44
N GLY A 55 -1.47 23.42 -2.26
CA GLY A 55 -0.55 23.01 -1.21
C GLY A 55 0.93 23.16 -1.59
N ARG A 56 1.81 22.64 -0.73
CA ARG A 56 3.26 22.56 -1.02
C ARG A 56 3.50 21.51 -2.12
N PRO A 57 4.28 21.81 -3.16
CA PRO A 57 4.62 20.86 -4.20
C PRO A 57 5.47 19.69 -3.67
N ASP A 58 6.30 19.93 -2.64
CA ASP A 58 7.20 18.94 -2.03
C ASP A 58 6.60 18.22 -0.79
N ARG A 59 5.29 18.33 -0.54
CA ARG A 59 4.62 17.80 0.65
C ARG A 59 4.93 16.32 0.89
N ALA A 60 4.78 15.48 -0.13
CA ALA A 60 5.06 14.06 0.00
C ALA A 60 6.56 13.80 0.29
N ARG A 61 7.46 14.55 -0.34
CA ARG A 61 8.89 14.46 -0.06
C ARG A 61 9.22 14.88 1.37
N ARG A 62 8.63 15.99 1.83
CA ARG A 62 8.78 16.46 3.21
C ARG A 62 8.35 15.41 4.24
N PHE A 63 7.23 14.74 4.01
CA PHE A 63 6.74 13.67 4.87
C PHE A 63 7.78 12.57 5.08
N PHE A 64 8.42 12.09 4.00
CA PHE A 64 9.47 11.08 4.13
C PHE A 64 10.72 11.61 4.86
N ILE A 65 11.08 12.87 4.69
CA ILE A 65 12.27 13.46 5.32
C ILE A 65 12.04 13.86 6.77
N GLU A 66 10.88 14.46 7.10
CA GLU A 66 10.62 15.01 8.43
C GLU A 66 9.81 14.05 9.30
N GLU A 67 8.69 13.52 8.78
CA GLU A 67 7.77 12.73 9.60
C GLU A 67 8.26 11.30 9.77
N CYS A 68 8.73 10.66 8.70
CA CYS A 68 9.30 9.32 8.77
C CYS A 68 10.59 9.28 9.61
N ALA A 69 11.37 10.36 9.65
CA ALA A 69 12.57 10.46 10.51
C ALA A 69 12.29 10.36 12.01
N LYS A 70 11.04 10.55 12.43
CA LYS A 70 10.62 10.38 13.84
C LYS A 70 10.52 8.92 14.27
N TYR A 71 10.71 7.97 13.35
CA TYR A 71 10.65 6.53 13.62
C TYR A 71 12.01 5.86 13.44
N ARG A 72 12.29 4.85 14.27
CA ARG A 72 13.52 4.05 14.15
C ARG A 72 13.60 3.35 12.79
N GLN A 73 12.47 2.82 12.30
CA GLN A 73 12.37 2.14 11.02
C GLN A 73 10.98 2.37 10.41
N VAL A 74 10.93 2.54 9.10
CA VAL A 74 9.69 2.63 8.34
C VAL A 74 9.67 1.51 7.30
N PHE A 75 8.58 0.74 7.27
CA PHE A 75 8.29 -0.23 6.21
C PHE A 75 7.23 0.35 5.30
N TYR A 76 7.56 0.47 4.04
CA TYR A 76 6.70 1.08 3.03
C TYR A 76 6.43 0.10 1.90
N VAL A 77 5.16 -0.23 1.67
CA VAL A 77 4.67 -1.00 0.52
C VAL A 77 4.02 -0.04 -0.46
N MET A 78 4.24 -0.23 -1.77
CA MET A 78 3.55 0.57 -2.78
C MET A 78 2.08 0.17 -2.89
N GLY A 79 1.21 1.16 -3.10
CA GLY A 79 -0.15 0.95 -3.59
C GLY A 79 -0.26 1.17 -5.09
N ASN A 80 -1.47 1.35 -5.57
CA ASN A 80 -1.72 1.65 -6.99
C ASN A 80 -1.44 3.13 -7.33
N HIS A 81 -1.64 4.06 -6.39
CA HIS A 81 -1.42 5.49 -6.63
C HIS A 81 0.04 5.87 -6.81
N GLU A 82 0.99 5.14 -6.23
CA GLU A 82 2.41 5.36 -6.49
C GLU A 82 2.74 5.30 -7.98
N HIS A 83 2.02 4.48 -8.75
CA HIS A 83 2.20 4.31 -10.18
C HIS A 83 1.47 5.35 -11.05
N TYR A 84 0.56 6.14 -10.45
CA TYR A 84 -0.28 7.06 -11.22
C TYR A 84 0.55 8.08 -12.00
N HIS A 85 0.15 8.30 -13.26
CA HIS A 85 0.82 9.18 -14.23
C HIS A 85 2.29 8.82 -14.51
N SER A 86 2.73 7.63 -14.10
CA SER A 86 4.08 7.11 -14.25
C SER A 86 4.11 5.81 -15.09
N GLU A 87 5.31 5.27 -15.25
CA GLU A 87 5.52 3.98 -15.87
C GLU A 87 5.65 2.91 -14.77
N PHE A 88 4.88 1.83 -14.89
CA PHE A 88 4.66 0.82 -13.86
C PHE A 88 5.96 0.16 -13.36
N LEU A 89 6.80 -0.32 -14.27
CA LEU A 89 8.02 -1.06 -13.91
C LEU A 89 9.12 -0.18 -13.31
N SER A 90 9.12 1.12 -13.62
CA SER A 90 10.15 2.05 -13.12
C SER A 90 9.82 2.64 -11.76
N THR A 91 8.55 2.58 -11.31
CA THR A 91 8.10 3.24 -10.08
C THR A 91 8.89 2.78 -8.86
N GLU A 92 9.09 1.48 -8.68
CA GLU A 92 9.86 0.94 -7.55
C GLU A 92 11.29 1.48 -7.51
N GLN A 93 12.01 1.43 -8.63
CA GLN A 93 13.39 1.93 -8.71
C GLN A 93 13.47 3.43 -8.38
N ARG A 94 12.53 4.21 -8.88
CA ARG A 94 12.44 5.65 -8.64
C ARG A 94 12.21 5.96 -7.17
N LEU A 95 11.29 5.25 -6.51
CA LEU A 95 11.06 5.39 -5.08
C LEU A 95 12.30 5.03 -4.27
N ARG A 96 12.92 3.87 -4.55
CA ARG A 96 14.15 3.44 -3.86
C ARG A 96 15.27 4.48 -3.94
N ALA A 97 15.38 5.19 -5.07
CA ALA A 97 16.41 6.20 -5.29
C ALA A 97 16.27 7.44 -4.38
N VAL A 98 15.08 7.67 -3.82
CA VAL A 98 14.79 8.89 -3.04
C VAL A 98 14.38 8.61 -1.60
N MET A 99 14.22 7.35 -1.18
CA MET A 99 13.88 7.03 0.21
C MET A 99 15.02 7.37 1.17
N PRO A 100 14.72 7.91 2.37
CA PRO A 100 15.69 8.03 3.45
C PRO A 100 16.14 6.64 3.95
N ASP A 101 17.31 6.57 4.59
CA ASP A 101 17.94 5.31 5.04
C ASP A 101 17.07 4.50 6.00
N ASN A 102 16.24 5.16 6.82
CA ASN A 102 15.33 4.51 7.74
C ASN A 102 14.01 4.06 7.09
N VAL A 103 13.79 4.34 5.80
CA VAL A 103 12.59 3.91 5.04
C VAL A 103 12.95 2.77 4.10
N ARG A 104 12.45 1.58 4.39
CA ARG A 104 12.62 0.40 3.55
C ARG A 104 11.38 0.18 2.69
N LEU A 105 11.55 0.36 1.37
CA LEU A 105 10.51 0.01 0.40
C LEU A 105 10.47 -1.51 0.26
N MET A 106 9.31 -2.10 0.56
CA MET A 106 9.10 -3.54 0.61
C MET A 106 8.24 -4.01 -0.58
N GLU A 107 8.90 -4.50 -1.63
CA GLU A 107 8.24 -5.16 -2.76
C GLU A 107 8.89 -6.53 -2.96
N LEU A 108 8.14 -7.60 -2.66
CA LEU A 108 8.63 -8.97 -2.52
C LEU A 108 9.88 -9.01 -1.60
N ASP A 109 9.80 -8.31 -0.49
CA ASP A 109 10.93 -8.11 0.43
C ASP A 109 10.58 -8.53 1.85
N ASP A 110 11.56 -9.06 2.58
CA ASP A 110 11.41 -9.46 3.96
C ASP A 110 12.54 -8.97 4.86
N VAL A 111 12.20 -8.77 6.12
CA VAL A 111 13.17 -8.39 7.15
C VAL A 111 12.73 -8.92 8.51
N THR A 112 13.70 -9.32 9.33
CA THR A 112 13.46 -9.71 10.72
C THR A 112 14.02 -8.67 11.67
N ILE A 113 13.19 -8.14 12.56
CA ILE A 113 13.61 -7.21 13.63
C ILE A 113 13.06 -7.70 14.96
N ASP A 114 13.91 -7.78 15.97
CA ASP A 114 13.55 -8.16 17.34
C ASP A 114 12.74 -9.47 17.43
N GLY A 115 13.05 -10.44 16.54
CA GLY A 115 12.38 -11.76 16.51
C GLY A 115 11.04 -11.78 15.79
N VAL A 116 10.62 -10.69 15.14
CA VAL A 116 9.41 -10.59 14.32
C VAL A 116 9.82 -10.45 12.85
N ARG A 117 9.22 -11.25 11.98
CA ARG A 117 9.41 -11.18 10.54
C ARG A 117 8.36 -10.28 9.90
N PHE A 118 8.79 -9.39 9.01
CA PHE A 118 7.95 -8.53 8.21
C PHE A 118 8.06 -8.94 6.75
N LEU A 119 6.94 -9.25 6.10
CA LEU A 119 6.85 -9.59 4.69
C LEU A 119 6.04 -8.51 3.99
N GLY A 120 6.58 -7.90 2.93
CA GLY A 120 5.91 -6.80 2.23
C GLY A 120 5.82 -6.99 0.73
N CYS A 121 4.65 -6.68 0.14
CA CYS A 121 4.42 -6.58 -1.29
C CYS A 121 3.14 -5.79 -1.59
N SER A 122 3.03 -5.18 -2.79
CA SER A 122 1.80 -4.47 -3.23
C SER A 122 0.59 -5.40 -3.30
N LEU A 123 0.81 -6.68 -3.57
CA LEU A 123 -0.14 -7.77 -3.74
C LEU A 123 -0.97 -7.69 -5.03
N TRP A 124 -1.64 -6.55 -5.32
CA TRP A 124 -2.69 -6.47 -6.34
C TRP A 124 -3.79 -7.50 -6.08
N THR A 125 -4.58 -7.88 -7.11
CA THR A 125 -5.68 -8.84 -6.92
C THR A 125 -5.67 -9.96 -7.95
N ASP A 126 -6.38 -11.06 -7.62
CA ASP A 126 -6.59 -12.21 -8.52
C ASP A 126 -7.76 -12.00 -9.50
N LEU A 127 -8.41 -10.82 -9.46
CA LEU A 127 -9.57 -10.49 -10.30
C LEU A 127 -10.71 -11.51 -10.13
N ASN A 128 -11.11 -11.81 -8.90
CA ASN A 128 -12.10 -12.85 -8.56
C ASN A 128 -11.71 -14.25 -9.08
N GLY A 129 -10.46 -14.65 -8.91
CA GLY A 129 -9.99 -15.96 -9.37
C GLY A 129 -9.88 -16.05 -10.90
N ASP A 130 -9.31 -15.04 -11.52
CA ASP A 130 -9.10 -14.94 -12.99
C ASP A 130 -10.41 -14.79 -13.79
N ASP A 131 -11.44 -14.13 -13.23
CA ASP A 131 -12.71 -13.92 -13.93
C ASP A 131 -12.58 -12.88 -15.07
N PRO A 132 -12.81 -13.28 -16.34
CA PRO A 132 -12.72 -12.36 -17.47
C PRO A 132 -13.72 -11.20 -17.44
N ALA A 133 -14.88 -11.40 -16.81
CA ALA A 133 -15.89 -10.34 -16.68
C ALA A 133 -15.40 -9.27 -15.72
N THR A 134 -14.82 -9.67 -14.58
CA THR A 134 -14.15 -8.78 -13.64
C THR A 134 -13.04 -7.99 -14.34
N ALA A 135 -12.13 -8.65 -15.05
CA ALA A 135 -11.05 -8.00 -15.76
C ALA A 135 -11.55 -6.94 -16.77
N ALA A 136 -12.61 -7.26 -17.53
CA ALA A 136 -13.20 -6.36 -18.51
C ALA A 136 -13.82 -5.12 -17.87
N VAL A 137 -14.56 -5.30 -16.77
CA VAL A 137 -15.19 -4.19 -16.03
C VAL A 137 -14.13 -3.28 -15.40
N LEU A 138 -13.16 -3.84 -14.69
CA LEU A 138 -12.10 -3.07 -14.04
C LEU A 138 -11.28 -2.27 -15.04
N ARG A 139 -10.93 -2.88 -16.18
CA ARG A 139 -10.22 -2.19 -17.28
C ARG A 139 -10.96 -0.94 -17.78
N GLY A 140 -12.30 -0.97 -17.77
CA GLY A 140 -13.13 0.14 -18.23
C GLY A 140 -13.33 1.23 -17.19
N ILE A 141 -13.28 0.89 -15.90
CA ILE A 141 -13.73 1.77 -14.80
C ILE A 141 -12.58 2.25 -13.94
N MET A 142 -11.63 1.38 -13.53
CA MET A 142 -10.55 1.75 -12.61
C MET A 142 -9.53 2.67 -13.24
N ASN A 143 -9.14 3.70 -12.50
CA ASN A 143 -8.13 4.66 -12.94
C ASN A 143 -6.77 4.02 -13.19
N ASP A 144 -6.42 2.97 -12.46
CA ASP A 144 -5.17 2.20 -12.63
C ASP A 144 -4.91 1.87 -14.10
N TYR A 145 -5.93 1.39 -14.80
CA TYR A 145 -5.84 0.99 -16.21
C TYR A 145 -6.02 2.15 -17.20
N ARG A 146 -6.29 3.36 -16.69
CA ARG A 146 -6.48 4.58 -17.49
C ARG A 146 -5.30 5.53 -17.43
N VAL A 147 -4.64 5.63 -16.26
CA VAL A 147 -3.60 6.64 -16.02
C VAL A 147 -2.19 6.05 -15.92
N VAL A 148 -2.03 4.77 -15.50
CA VAL A 148 -0.72 4.12 -15.40
C VAL A 148 -0.23 3.70 -16.77
N LYS A 149 1.03 4.02 -17.10
CA LYS A 149 1.70 3.58 -18.33
C LYS A 149 2.44 2.28 -18.07
N TYR A 150 2.57 1.48 -19.11
CA TYR A 150 3.38 0.27 -19.08
C TYR A 150 4.23 0.18 -20.34
N HIS A 151 5.53 0.01 -20.16
CA HIS A 151 6.48 -0.29 -21.21
C HIS A 151 6.74 -1.78 -21.23
N ASN A 152 6.33 -2.44 -22.31
CA ASN A 152 6.57 -3.88 -22.45
C ASN A 152 8.01 -4.14 -22.94
N PRO A 153 8.88 -4.69 -22.07
CA PRO A 153 10.29 -4.88 -22.42
C PRO A 153 10.51 -5.95 -23.50
N ALA A 154 9.53 -6.85 -23.73
CA ALA A 154 9.67 -7.92 -24.70
C ALA A 154 9.56 -7.43 -26.15
N ASN A 155 8.86 -6.35 -26.41
CA ASN A 155 8.63 -5.82 -27.76
C ASN A 155 8.80 -4.30 -27.89
N ASP A 156 9.32 -3.65 -26.82
CA ASP A 156 9.57 -2.21 -26.74
C ASP A 156 8.31 -1.35 -27.00
N ALA A 157 7.12 -1.89 -26.65
CA ALA A 157 5.85 -1.22 -26.88
C ALA A 157 5.31 -0.53 -25.63
N TRP A 158 4.75 0.66 -25.82
CA TRP A 158 4.07 1.42 -24.76
C TRP A 158 2.55 1.25 -24.84
N HIS A 159 1.93 0.95 -23.72
CA HIS A 159 0.48 0.92 -23.59
C HIS A 159 0.03 1.29 -22.17
N ARG A 160 -1.24 1.25 -21.89
CA ARG A 160 -1.76 1.39 -20.53
C ARG A 160 -1.55 0.09 -19.77
N LEU A 161 -1.43 0.20 -18.43
CA LEU A 161 -1.49 -0.97 -17.55
C LEU A 161 -2.74 -1.79 -17.86
N THR A 162 -2.69 -3.09 -17.68
CA THR A 162 -3.82 -3.98 -17.94
C THR A 162 -4.06 -4.91 -16.76
N PRO A 163 -5.31 -5.41 -16.58
CA PRO A 163 -5.61 -6.41 -15.56
C PRO A 163 -4.75 -7.66 -15.64
N ASP A 164 -4.34 -8.09 -16.82
CA ASP A 164 -3.44 -9.26 -16.98
C ASP A 164 -2.07 -9.04 -16.36
N ILE A 165 -1.54 -7.81 -16.44
CA ILE A 165 -0.24 -7.45 -15.84
C ILE A 165 -0.37 -7.46 -14.32
N THR A 166 -1.36 -6.78 -13.74
CA THR A 166 -1.56 -6.72 -12.28
C THR A 166 -1.86 -8.10 -11.68
N ARG A 167 -2.65 -8.92 -12.39
CA ARG A 167 -2.87 -10.33 -12.04
C ARG A 167 -1.56 -11.14 -12.02
N GLY A 168 -0.67 -10.88 -12.97
CA GLY A 168 0.67 -11.48 -12.99
C GLY A 168 1.47 -11.12 -11.74
N VAL A 169 1.43 -9.86 -11.33
CA VAL A 169 2.07 -9.38 -10.08
C VAL A 169 1.43 -10.06 -8.86
N HIS A 170 0.10 -10.15 -8.80
CA HIS A 170 -0.60 -10.85 -7.71
C HIS A 170 -0.12 -12.30 -7.57
N ARG A 171 -0.07 -13.05 -8.67
CA ARG A 171 0.40 -14.45 -8.65
C ARG A 171 1.85 -14.56 -8.15
N ALA A 172 2.74 -13.66 -8.58
CA ALA A 172 4.11 -13.63 -8.10
C ALA A 172 4.17 -13.33 -6.60
N SER A 173 3.40 -12.35 -6.12
CA SER A 173 3.30 -11.97 -4.71
C SER A 173 2.81 -13.12 -3.84
N VAL A 174 1.73 -13.79 -4.24
CA VAL A 174 1.16 -14.92 -3.47
C VAL A 174 2.12 -16.12 -3.43
N ASN A 175 2.79 -16.43 -4.54
CA ASN A 175 3.77 -17.51 -4.57
C ASN A 175 4.96 -17.18 -3.65
N TRP A 176 5.46 -15.96 -3.72
CA TRP A 176 6.56 -15.50 -2.87
C TRP A 176 6.15 -15.55 -1.38
N LEU A 177 4.97 -15.06 -1.01
CA LEU A 177 4.46 -15.15 0.37
C LEU A 177 4.41 -16.61 0.87
N LYS A 178 3.88 -17.53 0.05
CA LYS A 178 3.81 -18.95 0.38
C LYS A 178 5.19 -19.53 0.65
N ASP A 179 6.17 -19.21 -0.18
CA ASP A 179 7.54 -19.71 -0.02
C ASP A 179 8.19 -19.13 1.24
N ARG A 180 8.07 -17.80 1.46
CA ARG A 180 8.62 -17.16 2.67
C ARG A 180 8.00 -17.67 3.96
N LEU A 181 6.68 -17.88 3.99
CA LEU A 181 5.98 -18.41 5.17
C LEU A 181 6.37 -19.85 5.49
N ARG A 182 6.64 -20.70 4.49
CA ARG A 182 7.12 -22.08 4.71
C ARG A 182 8.53 -22.16 5.28
N GLU A 183 9.39 -21.19 4.98
CA GLU A 183 10.79 -21.22 5.45
C GLU A 183 10.92 -21.08 6.97
N GLN A 184 10.04 -20.33 7.61
CA GLN A 184 10.10 -20.05 9.05
C GLN A 184 8.70 -20.15 9.68
N PRO A 185 8.15 -21.39 9.82
CA PRO A 185 6.78 -21.62 10.23
C PRO A 185 6.45 -21.22 11.67
N ASP A 186 7.48 -21.06 12.52
CA ASP A 186 7.29 -20.73 13.94
C ASP A 186 7.58 -19.25 14.26
N MET A 187 8.09 -18.48 13.29
CA MET A 187 8.47 -17.10 13.53
C MET A 187 7.26 -16.17 13.46
N PRO A 188 6.95 -15.40 14.52
CA PRO A 188 5.89 -14.39 14.47
C PRO A 188 6.07 -13.49 13.24
N THR A 189 5.04 -13.41 12.42
CA THR A 189 5.11 -12.73 11.12
C THR A 189 4.03 -11.65 11.02
N VAL A 190 4.41 -10.50 10.50
CA VAL A 190 3.53 -9.40 10.07
C VAL A 190 3.59 -9.35 8.54
N VAL A 191 2.45 -9.49 7.89
CA VAL A 191 2.33 -9.33 6.44
C VAL A 191 1.81 -7.94 6.14
N ILE A 192 2.42 -7.26 5.19
CA ILE A 192 2.08 -5.89 4.79
C ILE A 192 1.76 -5.91 3.29
N THR A 193 0.53 -5.55 2.94
CA THR A 193 0.12 -5.44 1.54
C THR A 193 -0.64 -4.14 1.32
N HIS A 194 -0.85 -3.75 0.06
CA HIS A 194 -1.77 -2.65 -0.21
C HIS A 194 -3.19 -3.16 -0.43
N HIS A 195 -3.38 -4.12 -1.35
CA HIS A 195 -4.69 -4.70 -1.59
C HIS A 195 -5.09 -5.68 -0.47
N ALA A 196 -6.39 -5.79 -0.23
CA ALA A 196 -6.93 -6.57 0.88
C ALA A 196 -6.83 -8.09 0.64
N PRO A 197 -6.49 -8.88 1.69
CA PRO A 197 -6.36 -10.33 1.59
C PRO A 197 -7.69 -11.09 1.69
N SER A 198 -8.79 -10.39 1.97
CA SER A 198 -10.11 -11.00 2.17
C SER A 198 -11.22 -10.05 1.76
N PHE A 199 -12.29 -10.61 1.22
CA PHE A 199 -13.53 -9.88 0.94
C PHE A 199 -14.27 -9.43 2.21
N GLN A 200 -13.88 -9.90 3.41
CA GLN A 200 -14.38 -9.35 4.67
C GLN A 200 -14.04 -7.87 4.86
N SER A 201 -12.99 -7.37 4.19
CA SER A 201 -12.63 -5.95 4.20
C SER A 201 -13.58 -5.07 3.36
N ILE A 202 -14.40 -5.67 2.48
CA ILE A 202 -15.34 -4.89 1.64
C ILE A 202 -16.47 -4.35 2.50
N HIS A 203 -16.72 -3.03 2.39
CA HIS A 203 -17.83 -2.41 3.12
C HIS A 203 -19.19 -3.03 2.73
N LYS A 204 -20.05 -3.22 3.71
CA LYS A 204 -21.36 -3.87 3.56
C LYS A 204 -22.22 -3.28 2.43
N ASP A 205 -22.08 -1.99 2.15
CA ASP A 205 -22.85 -1.31 1.11
C ASP A 205 -22.38 -1.69 -0.30
N TYR A 206 -21.16 -2.24 -0.44
CA TYR A 206 -20.56 -2.60 -1.73
C TYR A 206 -20.44 -4.11 -1.96
N VAL A 207 -20.86 -4.97 -1.00
CA VAL A 207 -20.75 -6.43 -1.16
C VAL A 207 -21.48 -6.98 -2.39
N HIS A 208 -22.45 -6.24 -2.92
CA HIS A 208 -23.20 -6.63 -4.11
C HIS A 208 -22.46 -6.40 -5.41
N ASP A 209 -21.47 -5.53 -5.43
CA ASP A 209 -20.70 -5.21 -6.64
C ASP A 209 -19.52 -6.17 -6.81
N ARG A 210 -19.83 -7.45 -7.02
CA ARG A 210 -18.83 -8.51 -7.10
C ARG A 210 -17.74 -8.25 -8.12
N LEU A 211 -18.08 -7.67 -9.27
CA LEU A 211 -17.08 -7.44 -10.33
C LEU A 211 -16.10 -6.34 -9.92
N MET A 212 -16.59 -5.25 -9.33
CA MET A 212 -15.73 -4.20 -8.80
C MET A 212 -14.88 -4.68 -7.63
N ASN A 213 -15.46 -5.46 -6.70
CA ASN A 213 -14.77 -5.94 -5.52
C ASN A 213 -13.53 -6.81 -5.86
N GLY A 214 -13.51 -7.45 -7.03
CA GLY A 214 -12.34 -8.16 -7.54
C GLY A 214 -11.13 -7.27 -7.84
N GLY A 215 -11.28 -5.94 -7.86
CA GLY A 215 -10.17 -4.98 -7.95
C GLY A 215 -9.64 -4.53 -6.60
N TYR A 216 -10.35 -4.84 -5.51
CA TYR A 216 -10.02 -4.36 -4.17
C TYR A 216 -9.48 -5.46 -3.25
N ALA A 217 -9.95 -6.70 -3.41
CA ALA A 217 -9.61 -7.79 -2.53
C ALA A 217 -9.42 -9.11 -3.29
N SER A 218 -8.67 -10.02 -2.69
CA SER A 218 -8.58 -11.44 -3.09
C SER A 218 -8.89 -12.34 -1.91
N ASN A 219 -9.34 -13.57 -2.16
CA ASN A 219 -9.58 -14.53 -1.09
C ASN A 219 -8.31 -15.30 -0.73
N LEU A 220 -7.55 -14.78 0.22
CA LEU A 220 -6.35 -15.42 0.77
C LEU A 220 -6.58 -15.99 2.19
N GLU A 221 -7.84 -16.17 2.62
CA GLU A 221 -8.17 -16.66 3.97
C GLU A 221 -7.56 -18.02 4.25
N ASN A 222 -7.57 -18.95 3.28
CA ASN A 222 -6.91 -20.24 3.45
C ASN A 222 -5.39 -20.09 3.62
N LEU A 223 -4.74 -19.17 2.90
CA LEU A 223 -3.33 -18.91 3.10
C LEU A 223 -3.05 -18.43 4.53
N ILE A 224 -3.90 -17.57 5.07
CA ILE A 224 -3.78 -17.07 6.44
C ILE A 224 -4.01 -18.21 7.46
N LEU A 225 -5.05 -19.02 7.27
CA LEU A 225 -5.40 -20.14 8.16
C LEU A 225 -4.33 -21.23 8.19
N ASP A 226 -3.69 -21.50 7.06
CA ASP A 226 -2.62 -22.50 6.92
C ASP A 226 -1.30 -22.05 7.57
N HIS A 227 -1.16 -20.76 7.96
CA HIS A 227 0.07 -20.18 8.48
C HIS A 227 -0.17 -19.43 9.80
N ALA A 228 -0.31 -20.18 10.89
CA ALA A 228 -0.61 -19.65 12.24
C ALA A 228 0.45 -18.67 12.80
N GLN A 229 1.67 -18.65 12.23
CA GLN A 229 2.70 -17.67 12.55
C GLN A 229 2.35 -16.25 12.12
N ILE A 230 1.40 -16.03 11.18
CA ILE A 230 0.92 -14.71 10.81
C ILE A 230 0.11 -14.15 11.98
N ARG A 231 0.64 -13.10 12.63
CA ARG A 231 -0.01 -12.43 13.76
C ARG A 231 -0.84 -11.23 13.31
N TYR A 232 -0.33 -10.50 12.32
CA TYR A 232 -1.03 -9.36 11.72
C TYR A 232 -0.91 -9.41 10.21
N TRP A 233 -1.99 -8.98 9.55
CA TRP A 233 -2.01 -8.64 8.14
C TRP A 233 -2.49 -7.21 8.00
N ILE A 234 -1.63 -6.32 7.53
CA ILE A 234 -1.90 -4.89 7.41
C ILE A 234 -2.13 -4.57 5.94
N HIS A 235 -3.21 -3.88 5.63
CA HIS A 235 -3.51 -3.49 4.26
C HIS A 235 -4.11 -2.08 4.15
N GLY A 236 -4.33 -1.59 2.92
CA GLY A 236 -4.98 -0.33 2.57
C GLY A 236 -6.04 -0.53 1.49
N HIS A 237 -6.09 0.40 0.55
CA HIS A 237 -6.87 0.41 -0.69
C HIS A 237 -8.39 0.56 -0.54
N ILE A 238 -8.98 0.06 0.51
CA ILE A 238 -10.46 0.03 0.68
C ILE A 238 -10.99 1.30 1.34
N HIS A 239 -10.14 2.26 1.73
CA HIS A 239 -10.53 3.49 2.41
C HIS A 239 -11.58 3.25 3.51
N GLN A 240 -11.38 2.21 4.31
CA GLN A 240 -12.21 1.91 5.47
C GLN A 240 -11.36 1.26 6.55
N ARG A 241 -11.52 1.72 7.78
CA ARG A 241 -10.87 1.11 8.93
C ARG A 241 -11.29 -0.35 9.08
N GLN A 242 -10.31 -1.24 9.24
CA GLN A 242 -10.53 -2.68 9.41
C GLN A 242 -9.85 -3.17 10.67
N ASP A 243 -10.51 -4.13 11.32
CA ASP A 243 -9.98 -4.82 12.48
C ASP A 243 -10.81 -6.10 12.75
N TYR A 244 -10.40 -7.22 12.15
CA TYR A 244 -11.10 -8.48 12.28
C TYR A 244 -10.13 -9.67 12.30
N PRO A 245 -10.49 -10.82 12.93
CA PRO A 245 -9.64 -12.00 12.97
C PRO A 245 -9.91 -12.94 11.78
N ILE A 246 -8.82 -13.58 11.29
CA ILE A 246 -8.87 -14.80 10.49
C ILE A 246 -7.95 -15.82 11.18
N GLY A 247 -8.53 -16.81 11.86
CA GLY A 247 -7.78 -17.73 12.71
C GLY A 247 -7.02 -16.98 13.82
N THR A 248 -5.70 -17.10 13.86
CA THR A 248 -4.81 -16.40 14.81
C THR A 248 -4.32 -15.05 14.30
N CYS A 249 -4.54 -14.75 13.03
CA CYS A 249 -4.16 -13.50 12.40
C CYS A 249 -5.20 -12.41 12.66
N ARG A 250 -4.75 -11.20 12.95
CA ARG A 250 -5.59 -10.00 13.00
C ARG A 250 -5.36 -9.20 11.71
N VAL A 251 -6.39 -9.06 10.89
CA VAL A 251 -6.37 -8.23 9.68
C VAL A 251 -6.77 -6.82 10.05
N VAL A 252 -5.92 -5.85 9.73
CA VAL A 252 -6.10 -4.45 10.12
C VAL A 252 -5.82 -3.49 8.98
N ALA A 253 -6.56 -2.38 8.95
CA ALA A 253 -6.32 -1.23 8.08
C ALA A 253 -6.66 0.07 8.80
N ASN A 254 -5.86 1.12 8.56
CA ASN A 254 -6.06 2.46 9.10
C ASN A 254 -5.83 3.49 7.97
N PRO A 255 -6.75 3.54 7.00
CA PRO A 255 -6.63 4.43 5.85
C PRO A 255 -6.99 5.86 6.22
N ARG A 256 -6.24 6.83 5.68
CA ARG A 256 -6.57 8.25 5.80
C ARG A 256 -7.63 8.68 4.80
N GLY A 257 -7.58 8.13 3.60
CA GLY A 257 -8.46 8.49 2.50
C GLY A 257 -8.17 9.87 1.92
N TYR A 258 -9.03 10.34 1.03
CA TYR A 258 -8.91 11.64 0.38
C TYR A 258 -9.32 12.77 1.33
N SER A 259 -8.33 13.37 2.00
CA SER A 259 -8.56 14.45 2.96
C SER A 259 -9.37 15.60 2.35
N GLY A 260 -10.48 15.96 3.03
CA GLY A 260 -11.42 16.99 2.57
C GLY A 260 -12.54 16.48 1.64
N TYR A 261 -12.45 15.21 1.19
CA TYR A 261 -13.47 14.57 0.34
C TYR A 261 -14.13 13.37 1.02
N GLU A 262 -13.41 12.69 1.89
CA GLU A 262 -13.88 11.53 2.64
C GLU A 262 -13.80 11.79 4.14
N HIS A 263 -14.75 11.23 4.89
CA HIS A 263 -14.74 11.26 6.36
C HIS A 263 -14.35 9.87 6.88
N MET A 264 -13.05 9.69 7.12
CA MET A 264 -12.50 8.42 7.59
C MET A 264 -12.26 8.47 9.11
N GLU A 265 -12.38 7.31 9.75
CA GLU A 265 -11.98 7.11 11.16
C GLU A 265 -10.45 6.89 11.26
N PHE A 266 -9.68 7.79 10.63
CA PHE A 266 -8.24 7.72 10.64
C PHE A 266 -7.66 8.17 11.99
N ASP A 267 -6.73 7.38 12.52
CA ASP A 267 -6.02 7.70 13.76
C ASP A 267 -4.50 7.61 13.52
N PRO A 268 -3.77 8.75 13.48
CA PRO A 268 -2.33 8.75 13.27
C PRO A 268 -1.54 8.09 14.42
N THR A 269 -2.19 7.79 15.54
CA THR A 269 -1.59 7.12 16.70
C THR A 269 -1.94 5.64 16.78
N CYS A 270 -2.68 5.10 15.79
CA CYS A 270 -3.11 3.71 15.75
C CYS A 270 -1.90 2.78 15.75
N GLN A 271 -1.78 1.93 16.77
CA GLN A 271 -0.63 1.07 17.00
C GLN A 271 -1.01 -0.25 17.66
N PHE A 272 -0.14 -1.23 17.54
CA PHE A 272 -0.19 -2.46 18.32
C PHE A 272 1.19 -2.85 18.83
N GLU A 273 1.24 -3.78 19.78
CA GLU A 273 2.48 -4.37 20.28
C GLU A 273 2.60 -5.83 19.85
N ILE A 274 3.81 -6.26 19.50
CA ILE A 274 4.16 -7.61 19.16
C ILE A 274 5.52 -7.99 19.77
#